data_79c5463b2a47240a144548be78ba6a66
#
_entry.id   79c5463b2a47240a144548be78ba6a66
#
_cell.length_a   1.000
_cell.length_b   1.000
_cell.length_c   1.000
_cell.angle_alpha   90.00
_cell.angle_beta   90.00
_cell.angle_gamma   90.00
#
_symmetry.space_group_name_H-M   'P 1'
#
loop_
_entity.id
_entity.type
_entity.pdbx_description
1 polymer ?
#
loop_
_entity_poly.entity_id
_entity_poly.type
_entity_poly.pdbx_seq_one_letter_code
_entity_poly.pdbx_strand_id
1 'polypeptide(L)'
;MTRIDERVSTHVYKVKRISKEEMESIAGVCVYDQPPFCNAACPLKLDVKAMLKAAAENDFKKAFKIYESIAPFPMILSAGCGAPCEEKCRLCELGDGIAIGDIERAVALSGGAGEKRSIFRVRKKKKAAVFGSGLFALLLAGELEKRGIR
;
A
#
# COMPACT_ATOMS: atom_id res chain seq x y z
N MET A 1 -26.25 -17.13 -22.52
CA MET A 1 -26.22 -16.32 -21.27
C MET A 1 -25.69 -17.20 -20.15
N THR A 2 -24.38 -17.24 -19.99
CA THR A 2 -23.69 -18.04 -18.98
C THR A 2 -23.66 -17.25 -17.68
N ARG A 3 -24.20 -17.83 -16.63
CA ARG A 3 -24.10 -17.31 -15.27
C ARG A 3 -22.63 -17.13 -14.91
N ILE A 4 -22.19 -15.89 -14.80
CA ILE A 4 -20.91 -15.55 -14.18
C ILE A 4 -21.06 -15.96 -12.71
N ASP A 5 -20.22 -16.88 -12.29
CA ASP A 5 -20.28 -17.51 -10.97
C ASP A 5 -20.15 -16.43 -9.88
N GLU A 6 -21.24 -16.22 -9.15
CA GLU A 6 -21.31 -15.26 -8.03
C GLU A 6 -20.27 -15.50 -6.93
N ARG A 7 -19.57 -16.63 -6.97
CA ARG A 7 -18.53 -17.01 -6.00
C ARG A 7 -17.22 -16.25 -6.16
N VAL A 8 -16.94 -15.67 -7.33
CA VAL A 8 -15.71 -14.89 -7.56
C VAL A 8 -15.85 -13.46 -7.03
N SER A 9 -17.07 -12.93 -6.93
CA SER A 9 -17.34 -11.54 -6.57
C SER A 9 -17.24 -11.23 -5.07
N THR A 10 -17.39 -12.22 -4.17
CA THR A 10 -17.54 -11.94 -2.74
C THR A 10 -16.26 -12.00 -1.93
N HIS A 11 -15.20 -12.61 -2.41
CA HIS A 11 -13.95 -12.76 -1.66
C HIS A 11 -12.89 -11.69 -1.94
N VAL A 12 -12.94 -11.04 -3.10
CA VAL A 12 -11.87 -10.10 -3.52
C VAL A 12 -12.04 -8.71 -2.93
N TYR A 13 -13.23 -8.35 -2.42
CA TYR A 13 -13.53 -6.97 -2.00
C TYR A 13 -13.96 -6.78 -0.53
N LYS A 14 -13.89 -7.80 0.30
CA LYS A 14 -14.03 -7.60 1.75
C LYS A 14 -12.74 -7.01 2.32
N VAL A 15 -12.52 -5.72 2.05
CA VAL A 15 -11.47 -4.97 2.74
C VAL A 15 -11.88 -4.90 4.21
N LYS A 16 -11.20 -5.66 5.06
CA LYS A 16 -11.34 -5.54 6.51
C LYS A 16 -10.91 -4.13 6.89
N ARG A 17 -11.83 -3.34 7.41
CA ARG A 17 -11.53 -2.01 7.97
C ARG A 17 -11.16 -2.22 9.43
N ILE A 18 -9.94 -1.90 9.77
CA ILE A 18 -9.47 -1.86 11.16
C ILE A 18 -9.52 -0.42 11.66
N SER A 19 -9.83 -0.25 12.95
CA SER A 19 -9.81 1.06 13.58
C SER A 19 -8.39 1.57 13.80
N LYS A 20 -8.23 2.83 14.16
CA LYS A 20 -6.90 3.39 14.45
C LYS A 20 -6.27 2.72 15.67
N GLU A 21 -7.06 2.45 16.68
CA GLU A 21 -6.67 1.80 17.93
C GLU A 21 -6.23 0.35 17.67
N GLU A 22 -6.97 -0.38 16.82
CA GLU A 22 -6.58 -1.71 16.38
C GLU A 22 -5.27 -1.69 15.59
N MET A 23 -5.08 -0.69 14.72
CA MET A 23 -3.86 -0.54 13.91
C MET A 23 -2.64 -0.27 14.78
N GLU A 24 -2.76 0.63 15.77
CA GLU A 24 -1.71 0.93 16.75
C GLU A 24 -1.32 -0.33 17.55
N SER A 25 -2.33 -1.06 18.05
CA SER A 25 -2.13 -2.30 18.81
C SER A 25 -1.41 -3.36 17.97
N ILE A 26 -1.87 -3.62 16.74
CA ILE A 26 -1.27 -4.62 15.85
C ILE A 26 0.16 -4.22 15.44
N ALA A 27 0.38 -2.96 15.10
CA ALA A 27 1.69 -2.47 14.69
C ALA A 27 2.69 -2.41 15.85
N GLY A 28 2.21 -2.15 17.07
CA GLY A 28 3.03 -2.00 18.27
C GLY A 28 3.73 -3.29 18.73
N VAL A 29 3.26 -4.46 18.30
CA VAL A 29 3.93 -5.73 18.65
C VAL A 29 5.19 -6.02 17.85
N CYS A 30 5.53 -5.17 16.85
CA CYS A 30 6.73 -5.35 16.06
C CYS A 30 7.99 -5.21 16.92
N VAL A 31 8.83 -6.23 16.91
CA VAL A 31 10.11 -6.23 17.66
C VAL A 31 11.25 -5.48 16.95
N TYR A 32 11.01 -4.98 15.74
CA TYR A 32 11.97 -4.20 14.94
C TYR A 32 13.34 -4.85 14.79
N ASP A 33 13.40 -6.19 14.71
CA ASP A 33 14.63 -6.96 14.55
C ASP A 33 15.40 -6.64 13.25
N GLN A 34 16.67 -7.07 13.23
CA GLN A 34 17.55 -6.95 12.06
C GLN A 34 18.10 -8.33 11.70
N PRO A 35 18.18 -8.67 10.41
CA PRO A 35 17.71 -7.92 9.25
C PRO A 35 16.18 -7.91 9.13
N PRO A 36 15.58 -6.90 8.46
CA PRO A 36 14.12 -6.81 8.31
C PRO A 36 13.62 -7.77 7.23
N PHE A 37 13.30 -8.99 7.60
CA PHE A 37 12.86 -10.02 6.65
C PHE A 37 11.57 -9.63 5.91
N CYS A 38 10.66 -8.91 6.56
CA CYS A 38 9.45 -8.39 5.94
C CYS A 38 9.76 -7.40 4.80
N ASN A 39 10.75 -6.51 4.97
CA ASN A 39 11.19 -5.59 3.91
C ASN A 39 11.79 -6.36 2.73
N ALA A 40 12.58 -7.41 3.01
CA ALA A 40 13.21 -8.24 1.98
C ALA A 40 12.17 -9.03 1.17
N ALA A 41 11.10 -9.49 1.83
CA ALA A 41 10.03 -10.26 1.21
C ALA A 41 9.07 -9.40 0.37
N CYS A 42 9.02 -8.08 0.60
CA CYS A 42 8.15 -7.19 -0.16
C CYS A 42 8.64 -7.06 -1.62
N PRO A 43 7.81 -7.41 -2.63
CA PRO A 43 8.19 -7.25 -4.03
C PRO A 43 8.45 -5.80 -4.44
N LEU A 44 7.76 -4.86 -3.80
CA LEU A 44 7.91 -3.42 -4.03
C LEU A 44 9.10 -2.82 -3.26
N LYS A 45 9.78 -3.61 -2.41
CA LYS A 45 10.85 -3.13 -1.54
C LYS A 45 10.39 -2.02 -0.59
N LEU A 46 9.15 -2.11 -0.14
CA LEU A 46 8.60 -1.21 0.87
C LEU A 46 9.41 -1.32 2.17
N ASP A 47 9.70 -0.19 2.79
CA ASP A 47 10.17 -0.19 4.17
C ASP A 47 9.00 -0.46 5.11
N VAL A 48 8.64 -1.75 5.22
CA VAL A 48 7.54 -2.24 6.03
C VAL A 48 7.73 -1.84 7.49
N LYS A 49 8.96 -1.94 8.02
CA LYS A 49 9.26 -1.59 9.41
C LYS A 49 9.04 -0.12 9.70
N ALA A 50 9.49 0.77 8.81
CA ALA A 50 9.27 2.21 8.98
C ALA A 50 7.77 2.54 8.88
N MET A 51 7.03 1.87 8.00
CA MET A 51 5.57 2.03 7.90
C MET A 51 4.87 1.57 9.19
N LEU A 52 5.21 0.38 9.69
CA LEU A 52 4.65 -0.15 10.95
C LEU A 52 4.96 0.76 12.13
N LYS A 53 6.21 1.25 12.23
CA LYS A 53 6.60 2.18 13.28
C LYS A 53 5.78 3.46 13.25
N ALA A 54 5.60 4.07 12.08
CA ALA A 54 4.79 5.26 11.95
C ALA A 54 3.30 4.99 12.29
N ALA A 55 2.77 3.82 11.94
CA ALA A 55 1.42 3.41 12.29
C ALA A 55 1.26 3.21 13.81
N ALA A 56 2.24 2.59 14.46
CA ALA A 56 2.27 2.42 15.92
C ALA A 56 2.39 3.75 16.68
N GLU A 57 3.02 4.75 16.06
CA GLU A 57 3.12 6.13 16.59
C GLU A 57 1.86 6.98 16.27
N ASN A 58 0.79 6.40 15.73
CA ASN A 58 -0.41 7.11 15.25
C ASN A 58 -0.14 8.15 14.14
N ASP A 59 1.04 8.15 13.55
CA ASP A 59 1.38 9.03 12.42
C ASP A 59 1.02 8.38 11.07
N PHE A 60 -0.29 8.26 10.83
CA PHE A 60 -0.81 7.64 9.60
C PHE A 60 -0.45 8.41 8.34
N LYS A 61 -0.20 9.71 8.44
CA LYS A 61 0.26 10.51 7.30
C LYS A 61 1.68 10.11 6.90
N LYS A 62 2.56 9.93 7.88
CA LYS A 62 3.92 9.45 7.65
C LYS A 62 3.93 8.03 7.11
N ALA A 63 3.14 7.13 7.71
CA ALA A 63 2.97 5.77 7.23
C ALA A 63 2.50 5.73 5.77
N PHE A 64 1.50 6.54 5.42
CA PHE A 64 1.01 6.65 4.05
C PHE A 64 2.06 7.19 3.08
N LYS A 65 2.83 8.22 3.46
CA LYS A 65 3.90 8.76 2.63
C LYS A 65 5.00 7.73 2.34
N ILE A 66 5.35 6.91 3.34
CA ILE A 66 6.30 5.80 3.14
C ILE A 66 5.74 4.83 2.10
N TYR A 67 4.47 4.46 2.21
CA TYR A 67 3.82 3.56 1.28
C TYR A 67 3.66 4.19 -0.11
N GLU A 68 3.13 5.41 -0.22
CA GLU A 68 2.91 6.13 -1.49
C GLU A 68 4.20 6.40 -2.26
N SER A 69 5.34 6.52 -1.57
CA SER A 69 6.63 6.77 -2.22
C SER A 69 7.05 5.65 -3.17
N ILE A 70 6.59 4.44 -2.91
CA ILE A 70 6.97 3.22 -3.65
C ILE A 70 5.77 2.62 -4.40
N ALA A 71 4.58 2.69 -3.79
CA ALA A 71 3.36 2.10 -4.33
C ALA A 71 2.61 3.11 -5.22
N PRO A 72 2.72 3.02 -6.55
CA PRO A 72 1.82 3.76 -7.41
C PRO A 72 0.42 3.19 -7.23
N PHE A 73 -0.59 4.04 -7.04
CA PHE A 73 -1.96 3.63 -6.70
C PHE A 73 -2.08 2.81 -5.40
N PRO A 74 -1.72 3.39 -4.24
CA PRO A 74 -1.68 2.68 -2.96
C PRO A 74 -2.95 1.90 -2.64
N MET A 75 -4.12 2.46 -2.92
CA MET A 75 -5.43 1.84 -2.70
C MET A 75 -5.62 0.54 -3.49
N ILE A 76 -5.19 0.53 -4.77
CA ILE A 76 -5.35 -0.64 -5.64
C ILE A 76 -4.35 -1.73 -5.23
N LEU A 77 -3.10 -1.32 -4.99
CA LEU A 77 -2.04 -2.25 -4.63
C LEU A 77 -2.29 -2.91 -3.28
N SER A 78 -2.71 -2.15 -2.27
CA SER A 78 -3.03 -2.70 -0.95
C SER A 78 -4.22 -3.66 -0.99
N ALA A 79 -5.20 -3.43 -1.88
CA ALA A 79 -6.34 -4.34 -2.05
C ALA A 79 -5.95 -5.67 -2.70
N GLY A 80 -4.96 -5.65 -3.62
CA GLY A 80 -4.49 -6.84 -4.34
C GLY A 80 -3.24 -7.50 -3.76
N CYS A 81 -2.66 -6.93 -2.69
CA CYS A 81 -1.45 -7.44 -2.07
C CYS A 81 -1.72 -8.76 -1.32
N GLY A 82 -0.98 -9.83 -1.68
CA GLY A 82 -1.02 -11.10 -0.96
C GLY A 82 -0.21 -11.12 0.34
N ALA A 83 0.38 -9.99 0.72
CA ALA A 83 1.15 -9.78 1.95
C ALA A 83 2.26 -10.83 2.22
N PRO A 84 3.16 -11.12 1.26
CA PRO A 84 4.22 -12.12 1.47
C PRO A 84 5.18 -11.75 2.60
N CYS A 85 5.16 -10.49 3.02
CA CYS A 85 5.90 -10.00 4.18
C CYS A 85 5.38 -10.57 5.51
N GLU A 86 4.11 -10.95 5.62
CA GLU A 86 3.53 -11.57 6.82
C GLU A 86 4.16 -12.93 7.08
N GLU A 87 4.30 -13.77 6.04
CA GLU A 87 4.91 -15.09 6.15
C GLU A 87 6.38 -15.04 6.61
N LYS A 88 7.04 -13.92 6.41
CA LYS A 88 8.44 -13.67 6.82
C LYS A 88 8.55 -12.82 8.07
N CYS A 89 7.45 -12.58 8.76
CA CYS A 89 7.48 -11.91 10.05
C CYS A 89 8.14 -12.81 11.10
N ARG A 90 9.12 -12.27 11.83
CA ARG A 90 9.82 -13.02 12.88
C ARG A 90 8.90 -13.48 14.00
N LEU A 91 7.82 -12.75 14.23
CA LEU A 91 6.83 -13.15 15.24
C LEU A 91 6.10 -14.44 14.87
N CYS A 92 6.07 -14.85 13.60
CA CYS A 92 5.54 -16.16 13.21
C CYS A 92 6.28 -17.34 13.83
N GLU A 93 7.55 -17.14 14.27
CA GLU A 93 8.32 -18.16 14.97
C GLU A 93 7.89 -18.29 16.44
N LEU A 94 7.24 -17.27 16.99
CA LEU A 94 6.80 -17.17 18.39
C LEU A 94 5.29 -17.33 18.57
N GLY A 95 4.54 -17.30 17.47
CA GLY A 95 3.09 -17.36 17.46
C GLY A 95 2.50 -16.72 16.21
N ASP A 96 1.53 -15.84 16.38
CA ASP A 96 0.91 -15.14 15.26
C ASP A 96 1.77 -13.97 14.77
N GLY A 97 2.03 -13.94 13.47
CA GLY A 97 2.70 -12.82 12.82
C GLY A 97 1.85 -11.55 12.81
N ILE A 98 2.48 -10.41 12.51
CA ILE A 98 1.76 -9.14 12.34
C ILE A 98 0.91 -9.19 11.08
N ALA A 99 -0.35 -8.79 11.15
CA ALA A 99 -1.24 -8.60 10.00
C ALA A 99 -0.83 -7.35 9.19
N ILE A 100 0.32 -7.42 8.52
CA ILE A 100 0.94 -6.29 7.80
C ILE A 100 0.04 -5.82 6.66
N GLY A 101 -0.60 -6.73 5.95
CA GLY A 101 -1.52 -6.40 4.86
C GLY A 101 -2.77 -5.66 5.33
N ASP A 102 -3.28 -5.97 6.52
CA ASP A 102 -4.40 -5.23 7.11
C ASP A 102 -3.97 -3.79 7.47
N ILE A 103 -2.77 -3.63 8.03
CA ILE A 103 -2.18 -2.32 8.32
C ILE A 103 -1.94 -1.54 7.03
N GLU A 104 -1.35 -2.19 6.00
CA GLU A 104 -1.11 -1.57 4.70
C GLU A 104 -2.41 -1.04 4.07
N ARG A 105 -3.48 -1.86 4.10
CA ARG A 105 -4.81 -1.45 3.62
C ARG A 105 -5.38 -0.29 4.42
N ALA A 106 -5.28 -0.34 5.74
CA ALA A 106 -5.77 0.72 6.61
C ALA A 106 -5.00 2.03 6.42
N VAL A 107 -3.68 1.96 6.27
CA VAL A 107 -2.82 3.12 5.94
C VAL A 107 -3.20 3.70 4.58
N ALA A 108 -3.41 2.86 3.56
CA ALA A 108 -3.82 3.32 2.23
C ALA A 108 -5.18 4.02 2.25
N LEU A 109 -6.14 3.51 3.04
CA LEU A 109 -7.47 4.10 3.20
C LEU A 109 -7.43 5.41 4.00
N SER A 110 -6.64 5.48 5.07
CA SER A 110 -6.59 6.66 5.94
C SER A 110 -5.78 7.82 5.35
N GLY A 111 -4.68 7.51 4.66
CA GLY A 111 -3.79 8.53 4.10
C GLY A 111 -4.31 9.15 2.80
N GLY A 112 -5.09 8.38 2.01
CA GLY A 112 -5.66 8.87 0.74
C GLY A 112 -6.85 9.83 0.88
N ALA A 113 -7.44 9.93 2.07
CA ALA A 113 -8.71 10.64 2.28
C ALA A 113 -8.58 12.18 2.38
N GLY A 114 -7.41 12.78 2.24
CA GLY A 114 -7.29 14.22 2.52
C GLY A 114 -6.20 15.00 1.80
N GLU A 115 -5.25 14.39 1.13
CA GLU A 115 -4.25 15.17 0.42
C GLU A 115 -4.79 15.61 -0.95
N LYS A 116 -5.24 16.86 -1.01
CA LYS A 116 -5.37 17.57 -2.29
C LYS A 116 -3.99 17.53 -2.94
N ARG A 117 -3.83 16.68 -3.96
CA ARG A 117 -2.62 16.69 -4.78
C ARG A 117 -2.36 18.12 -5.19
N SER A 118 -1.21 18.67 -4.86
CA SER A 118 -0.85 20.03 -5.20
C SER A 118 -1.10 20.28 -6.70
N ILE A 119 -2.02 21.20 -6.99
CA ILE A 119 -2.39 21.57 -8.34
C ILE A 119 -1.26 22.37 -9.02
N PHE A 120 -0.31 22.87 -8.22
CA PHE A 120 0.84 23.61 -8.71
C PHE A 120 1.97 22.66 -9.14
N ARG A 121 1.81 22.06 -10.33
CA ARG A 121 2.91 21.38 -11.00
C ARG A 121 3.46 22.26 -12.11
N VAL A 122 4.78 22.43 -12.11
CA VAL A 122 5.46 23.07 -13.22
C VAL A 122 5.28 22.17 -14.46
N ARG A 123 4.41 22.61 -15.38
CA ARG A 123 4.14 21.89 -16.62
C ARG A 123 5.33 22.03 -17.56
N LYS A 124 5.89 20.91 -17.98
CA LYS A 124 6.93 20.89 -19.01
C LYS A 124 6.30 21.04 -20.39
N LYS A 125 7.03 21.64 -21.33
CA LYS A 125 6.60 21.75 -22.73
C LYS A 125 6.56 20.42 -23.49
N LYS A 126 6.99 19.32 -22.83
CA LYS A 126 7.03 17.97 -23.41
C LYS A 126 5.65 17.32 -23.34
N LYS A 127 5.30 16.62 -24.43
CA LYS A 127 4.09 15.81 -24.54
C LYS A 127 4.49 14.36 -24.78
N ALA A 128 3.71 13.42 -24.25
CA ALA A 128 3.85 12.00 -24.49
C ALA A 128 2.47 11.39 -24.72
N ALA A 129 2.38 10.41 -25.61
CA ALA A 129 1.17 9.62 -25.80
C ALA A 129 1.41 8.21 -25.26
N VAL A 130 0.48 7.70 -24.45
CA VAL A 130 0.50 6.35 -23.89
C VAL A 130 -0.63 5.56 -24.53
N PHE A 131 -0.29 4.50 -25.25
CA PHE A 131 -1.25 3.61 -25.89
C PHE A 131 -1.44 2.35 -25.04
N GLY A 132 -2.68 2.07 -24.65
CA GLY A 132 -3.06 0.91 -23.88
C GLY A 132 -3.98 1.25 -22.71
N SER A 133 -4.65 0.23 -22.18
CA SER A 133 -5.59 0.36 -21.05
C SER A 133 -5.20 -0.50 -19.84
N GLY A 134 -4.11 -1.24 -19.94
CA GLY A 134 -3.62 -2.10 -18.86
C GLY A 134 -2.93 -1.32 -17.73
N LEU A 135 -2.65 -2.02 -16.65
CA LEU A 135 -2.03 -1.45 -15.45
C LEU A 135 -0.74 -0.68 -15.77
N PHE A 136 0.12 -1.20 -16.66
CA PHE A 136 1.36 -0.51 -17.04
C PHE A 136 1.12 0.82 -17.74
N ALA A 137 0.10 0.91 -18.61
CA ALA A 137 -0.26 2.16 -19.27
C ALA A 137 -0.72 3.21 -18.25
N LEU A 138 -1.55 2.81 -17.29
CA LEU A 138 -2.02 3.68 -16.21
C LEU A 138 -0.86 4.14 -15.31
N LEU A 139 0.05 3.23 -14.95
CA LEU A 139 1.25 3.54 -14.17
C LEU A 139 2.13 4.57 -14.88
N LEU A 140 2.40 4.33 -16.16
CA LEU A 140 3.23 5.21 -16.98
C LEU A 140 2.59 6.58 -17.14
N ALA A 141 1.29 6.63 -17.45
CA ALA A 141 0.55 7.90 -17.56
C ALA A 141 0.60 8.69 -16.25
N GLY A 142 0.35 8.04 -15.12
CA GLY A 142 0.43 8.66 -13.80
C GLY A 142 1.84 9.17 -13.46
N GLU A 143 2.88 8.44 -13.82
CA GLU A 143 4.26 8.85 -13.59
C GLU A 143 4.68 10.02 -14.50
N LEU A 144 4.26 10.02 -15.76
CA LEU A 144 4.48 11.14 -16.69
C LEU A 144 3.79 12.40 -16.18
N GLU A 145 2.55 12.27 -15.71
CA GLU A 145 1.82 13.39 -15.11
C GLU A 145 2.53 13.94 -13.86
N LYS A 146 3.03 13.06 -12.97
CA LYS A 146 3.84 13.47 -11.81
C LYS A 146 5.06 14.30 -12.23
N ARG A 147 5.68 13.96 -13.35
CA ARG A 147 6.83 14.70 -13.91
C ARG A 147 6.46 15.95 -14.70
N GLY A 148 5.18 16.31 -14.78
CA GLY A 148 4.67 17.47 -15.50
C GLY A 148 4.67 17.31 -17.03
N ILE A 149 4.72 16.09 -17.55
CA ILE A 149 4.61 15.74 -18.96
C ILE A 149 3.13 15.49 -19.27
N ARG A 150 2.63 16.01 -20.38
CA ARG A 150 1.25 15.81 -20.83
C ARG A 150 1.16 14.74 -21.89
#